data_65b56d475647200c3b729d4f169d5fe3
#
_entry.id   65b56d475647200c3b729d4f169d5fe3
#
_cell.length_a   1.000
_cell.length_b   1.000
_cell.length_c   1.000
_cell.angle_alpha   90.00
_cell.angle_beta   90.00
_cell.angle_gamma   90.00
#
_symmetry.space_group_name_H-M   'P 1'
#
loop_
_entity.id
_entity.type
_entity.pdbx_description
1 polymer ?
#
loop_
_entity_poly.entity_id
_entity_poly.type
_entity_poly.pdbx_seq_one_letter_code
_entity_poly.pdbx_strand_id
1 'polypeptide(L)'
;MQKKVLSEQALYYGDVAMPKDWDIDRDKLQQDILNSNITDSPFPFSRTWDMLNTYIRDHIGVEYGIHLINKKMWGDIYKPQETTIPLLNIDPVDLRNSPDYTLLYGVNVKDCMVRIHYEDNRRKGRSWDIPLLNNRFIMFPSTNMYYMTNNQHNNLNFVQTITYEYI
;
A
#
# COMPACT_ATOMS: atom_id res chain seq x y z
N MET A 1 -4.70 -11.71 -38.73
CA MET A 1 -5.35 -11.09 -37.58
C MET A 1 -4.30 -10.56 -36.63
N GLN A 2 -4.50 -9.35 -36.16
CA GLN A 2 -3.59 -8.73 -35.22
C GLN A 2 -4.35 -8.29 -33.95
N LYS A 3 -3.72 -8.39 -32.78
CA LYS A 3 -4.26 -7.93 -31.50
C LYS A 3 -3.26 -6.93 -30.88
N LYS A 4 -3.79 -5.80 -30.45
CA LYS A 4 -3.01 -4.85 -29.64
C LYS A 4 -3.67 -4.67 -28.27
N VAL A 5 -2.90 -4.86 -27.20
CA VAL A 5 -3.35 -4.55 -25.85
C VAL A 5 -3.23 -3.04 -25.65
N LEU A 6 -4.34 -2.38 -25.34
CA LEU A 6 -4.39 -0.93 -25.16
C LEU A 6 -4.08 -0.51 -23.72
N SER A 7 -4.47 -1.32 -22.75
CA SER A 7 -4.19 -1.09 -21.34
C SER A 7 -4.13 -2.41 -20.59
N GLU A 8 -3.41 -2.41 -19.50
CA GLU A 8 -3.32 -3.55 -18.59
C GLU A 8 -3.43 -3.06 -17.15
N GLN A 9 -4.20 -3.77 -16.33
CA GLN A 9 -4.28 -3.54 -14.90
C GLN A 9 -3.75 -4.77 -14.18
N ALA A 10 -2.92 -4.54 -13.16
CA ALA A 10 -2.36 -5.63 -12.37
C ALA A 10 -2.33 -5.26 -10.88
N LEU A 11 -2.51 -6.28 -10.05
CA LEU A 11 -2.29 -6.25 -8.62
C LEU A 11 -0.98 -6.98 -8.32
N TYR A 12 -0.07 -6.31 -7.62
CA TYR A 12 1.21 -6.87 -7.21
C TYR A 12 1.20 -7.08 -5.70
N TYR A 13 1.62 -8.25 -5.24
CA TYR A 13 1.69 -8.53 -3.81
C TYR A 13 2.74 -9.57 -3.50
N GLY A 14 3.26 -9.52 -2.30
CA GLY A 14 4.25 -10.47 -1.83
C GLY A 14 4.82 -10.08 -0.48
N ASP A 15 5.63 -10.97 0.07
CA ASP A 15 6.38 -10.67 1.27
C ASP A 15 7.69 -9.97 0.89
N VAL A 16 8.06 -8.96 1.68
CA VAL A 16 9.30 -8.24 1.43
C VAL A 16 10.48 -9.10 1.85
N ALA A 17 11.40 -9.37 0.91
CA ALA A 17 12.63 -10.07 1.20
C ALA A 17 13.58 -9.16 1.98
N MET A 18 13.95 -9.58 3.19
CA MET A 18 14.89 -8.86 4.05
C MET A 18 16.26 -9.54 4.02
N PRO A 19 17.36 -8.78 4.15
CA PRO A 19 18.68 -9.34 4.36
C PRO A 19 18.72 -10.20 5.63
N LYS A 20 19.55 -11.25 5.63
CA LYS A 20 19.64 -12.20 6.75
C LYS A 20 20.02 -11.57 8.09
N ASP A 21 20.73 -10.44 8.05
CA ASP A 21 21.29 -9.78 9.25
C ASP A 21 20.46 -8.56 9.66
N TRP A 22 19.28 -8.37 9.07
CA TRP A 22 18.45 -7.22 9.39
C TRP A 22 17.03 -7.65 9.74
N ASP A 23 16.66 -7.40 10.98
CA ASP A 23 15.29 -7.54 11.46
C ASP A 23 14.60 -6.19 11.51
N ILE A 24 13.35 -6.17 11.10
CA ILE A 24 12.51 -4.98 11.24
C ILE A 24 12.13 -4.82 12.71
N ASP A 25 12.42 -3.65 13.27
CA ASP A 25 11.86 -3.26 14.55
C ASP A 25 10.42 -2.79 14.37
N ARG A 26 9.49 -3.75 14.41
CA ARG A 26 8.06 -3.50 14.22
C ARG A 26 7.48 -2.59 15.29
N ASP A 27 7.94 -2.71 16.51
CA ASP A 27 7.47 -1.88 17.61
C ASP A 27 7.81 -0.42 17.39
N LYS A 28 9.01 -0.15 16.86
CA LYS A 28 9.39 1.21 16.47
C LYS A 28 8.55 1.75 15.32
N LEU A 29 8.32 0.95 14.28
CA LEU A 29 7.50 1.36 13.14
C LEU A 29 6.06 1.64 13.58
N GLN A 30 5.49 0.79 14.40
CA GLN A 30 4.17 0.97 14.97
C GLN A 30 4.09 2.25 15.82
N GLN A 31 5.09 2.49 16.65
CA GLN A 31 5.16 3.67 17.51
C GLN A 31 5.28 4.96 16.68
N ASP A 32 6.04 4.95 15.60
CA ASP A 32 6.16 6.08 14.68
C ASP A 32 4.82 6.41 13.99
N ILE A 33 4.08 5.38 13.57
CA ILE A 33 2.73 5.56 13.00
C ILE A 33 1.78 6.15 14.05
N LEU A 34 1.79 5.60 15.25
CA LEU A 34 0.95 6.07 16.35
C LEU A 34 1.23 7.54 16.68
N ASN A 35 2.49 7.90 16.85
CA ASN A 35 2.90 9.26 17.17
C ASN A 35 2.51 10.25 16.07
N SER A 36 2.74 9.90 14.82
CA SER A 36 2.40 10.73 13.67
C SER A 36 0.88 11.01 13.62
N ASN A 37 0.06 10.01 13.90
CA ASN A 37 -1.41 10.17 13.88
C ASN A 37 -1.92 10.96 15.09
N ILE A 38 -1.36 10.75 16.28
CA ILE A 38 -1.80 11.46 17.51
C ILE A 38 -1.43 12.93 17.45
N THR A 39 -0.23 13.25 16.99
CA THR A 39 0.29 14.63 16.98
C THR A 39 0.01 15.40 15.70
N ASP A 40 -0.63 14.74 14.71
CA ASP A 40 -0.84 15.29 13.37
C ASP A 40 0.47 15.84 12.76
N SER A 41 1.57 15.15 12.99
CA SER A 41 2.89 15.53 12.52
C SER A 41 3.25 14.75 11.26
N PRO A 42 4.20 15.27 10.44
CA PRO A 42 4.70 14.56 9.28
C PRO A 42 5.22 13.18 9.65
N PHE A 43 5.11 12.23 8.74
CA PHE A 43 5.65 10.90 8.91
C PHE A 43 7.16 10.98 9.12
N PRO A 44 7.71 10.32 10.17
CA PRO A 44 9.10 10.52 10.53
C PRO A 44 10.04 9.94 9.48
N PHE A 45 11.12 10.67 9.21
CA PHE A 45 12.24 10.16 8.46
C PHE A 45 13.18 9.42 9.42
N SER A 46 13.29 8.11 9.26
CA SER A 46 14.20 7.29 10.05
C SER A 46 14.94 6.29 9.18
N ARG A 47 16.08 5.82 9.66
CA ARG A 47 16.85 4.80 8.95
C ARG A 47 16.05 3.52 8.74
N THR A 48 15.23 3.12 9.70
CA THR A 48 14.40 1.90 9.62
C THR A 48 13.40 2.01 8.47
N TRP A 49 12.68 3.13 8.38
CA TRP A 49 11.74 3.37 7.29
C TRP A 49 12.42 3.47 5.93
N ASP A 50 13.54 4.17 5.88
CA ASP A 50 14.29 4.34 4.64
C ASP A 50 14.82 3.00 4.10
N MET A 51 15.37 2.17 4.96
CA MET A 51 15.82 0.82 4.60
C MET A 51 14.66 -0.06 4.15
N LEU A 52 13.56 -0.09 4.90
CA LEU A 52 12.38 -0.85 4.55
C LEU A 52 11.85 -0.46 3.17
N ASN A 53 11.71 0.84 2.93
CA ASN A 53 11.19 1.33 1.65
C ASN A 53 12.15 1.06 0.50
N THR A 54 13.45 1.09 0.75
CA THR A 54 14.46 0.69 -0.24
C THR A 54 14.30 -0.78 -0.61
N TYR A 55 14.15 -1.68 0.36
CA TYR A 55 13.94 -3.10 0.09
C TYR A 55 12.63 -3.38 -0.65
N ILE A 56 11.57 -2.66 -0.32
CA ILE A 56 10.29 -2.78 -1.04
C ILE A 56 10.47 -2.41 -2.51
N ARG A 57 11.08 -1.27 -2.79
CA ARG A 57 11.33 -0.81 -4.18
C ARG A 57 12.25 -1.75 -4.95
N ASP A 58 13.30 -2.23 -4.31
CA ASP A 58 14.25 -3.16 -4.93
C ASP A 58 13.58 -4.49 -5.25
N HIS A 59 12.76 -5.00 -4.34
CA HIS A 59 11.99 -6.23 -4.56
C HIS A 59 11.06 -6.08 -5.77
N ILE A 60 10.32 -4.99 -5.85
CA ILE A 60 9.40 -4.72 -6.97
C ILE A 60 10.18 -4.53 -8.28
N GLY A 61 11.30 -3.82 -8.23
CA GLY A 61 12.16 -3.63 -9.40
C GLY A 61 12.72 -4.93 -9.96
N VAL A 62 13.18 -5.83 -9.08
CA VAL A 62 13.75 -7.12 -9.46
C VAL A 62 12.68 -8.09 -9.96
N GLU A 63 11.55 -8.19 -9.25
CA GLU A 63 10.51 -9.17 -9.56
C GLU A 63 9.62 -8.77 -10.74
N TYR A 64 9.32 -7.48 -10.88
CA TYR A 64 8.34 -7.00 -11.85
C TYR A 64 8.91 -6.04 -12.89
N GLY A 65 10.16 -5.63 -12.75
CA GLY A 65 10.78 -4.67 -13.68
C GLY A 65 10.22 -3.25 -13.59
N ILE A 66 9.58 -2.90 -12.48
CA ILE A 66 8.98 -1.58 -12.27
C ILE A 66 9.90 -0.74 -11.40
N HIS A 67 10.39 0.37 -11.94
CA HIS A 67 11.24 1.30 -11.21
C HIS A 67 10.39 2.42 -10.59
N LEU A 68 10.37 2.46 -9.26
CA LEU A 68 9.50 3.32 -8.48
C LEU A 68 10.25 4.51 -7.89
N ILE A 69 9.58 5.67 -7.92
CA ILE A 69 10.01 6.88 -7.23
C ILE A 69 8.95 7.23 -6.19
N ASN A 70 9.36 7.39 -4.94
CA ASN A 70 8.45 7.76 -3.85
C ASN A 70 7.84 9.14 -4.10
N LYS A 71 6.54 9.25 -3.94
CA LYS A 71 5.82 10.51 -3.99
C LYS A 71 5.38 10.98 -2.62
N LYS A 72 4.61 10.15 -1.91
CA LYS A 72 4.17 10.39 -0.52
C LYS A 72 4.21 9.11 0.28
N MET A 73 4.34 9.26 1.58
CA MET A 73 4.39 8.15 2.53
C MET A 73 3.75 8.57 3.84
N TRP A 74 2.86 7.73 4.37
CA TRP A 74 2.22 7.97 5.66
C TRP A 74 1.84 6.66 6.35
N GLY A 75 1.48 6.77 7.62
CA GLY A 75 0.98 5.65 8.40
C GLY A 75 -0.50 5.79 8.68
N ASP A 76 -1.22 4.68 8.57
CA ASP A 76 -2.64 4.59 8.87
C ASP A 76 -2.90 3.63 10.03
N ILE A 77 -3.87 3.99 10.87
CA ILE A 77 -4.37 3.16 11.96
C ILE A 77 -5.83 2.85 11.69
N TYR A 78 -6.15 1.57 11.65
CA TYR A 78 -7.53 1.11 11.48
C TYR A 78 -8.06 0.53 12.77
N LYS A 79 -9.20 1.06 13.24
CA LYS A 79 -9.83 0.68 14.51
C LYS A 79 -10.45 -0.70 14.43
N PRO A 80 -10.65 -1.38 15.59
CA PRO A 80 -11.39 -2.64 15.63
C PRO A 80 -12.76 -2.53 14.96
N GLN A 81 -13.12 -3.51 14.15
CA GLN A 81 -14.41 -3.60 13.42
C GLN A 81 -14.63 -2.47 12.41
N GLU A 82 -13.59 -1.70 12.08
CA GLU A 82 -13.70 -0.62 11.10
C GLU A 82 -13.68 -1.16 9.68
N THR A 83 -14.60 -0.69 8.87
CA THR A 83 -14.49 -0.68 7.41
C THR A 83 -14.45 0.76 6.94
N THR A 84 -13.43 1.13 6.19
CA THR A 84 -13.27 2.50 5.73
C THR A 84 -14.32 2.89 4.70
N ILE A 85 -14.52 4.18 4.52
CA ILE A 85 -15.11 4.72 3.29
C ILE A 85 -14.21 4.39 2.09
N PRO A 86 -14.69 4.52 0.85
CA PRO A 86 -13.83 4.34 -0.32
C PRO A 86 -12.59 5.23 -0.25
N LEU A 87 -11.42 4.64 -0.43
CA LEU A 87 -10.13 5.35 -0.43
C LEU A 87 -9.63 5.46 -1.86
N LEU A 88 -9.13 6.64 -2.22
CA LEU A 88 -8.61 6.91 -3.56
C LEU A 88 -7.46 7.91 -3.44
N ASN A 89 -6.31 7.58 -4.02
CA ASN A 89 -5.08 8.37 -3.89
C ASN A 89 -4.76 9.18 -5.15
N ILE A 90 -5.75 9.50 -5.94
CA ILE A 90 -5.64 10.42 -7.08
C ILE A 90 -6.54 11.63 -6.89
N ASP A 91 -6.16 12.72 -7.54
CA ASP A 91 -7.04 13.86 -7.76
C ASP A 91 -7.68 13.74 -9.15
N PRO A 92 -8.99 13.49 -9.27
CA PRO A 92 -9.65 13.35 -10.58
C PRO A 92 -9.55 14.60 -11.45
N VAL A 93 -9.30 15.76 -10.85
CA VAL A 93 -9.14 17.02 -11.57
C VAL A 93 -7.70 17.23 -12.05
N ASP A 94 -6.74 16.60 -11.40
CA ASP A 94 -5.30 16.74 -11.69
C ASP A 94 -4.61 15.37 -11.77
N LEU A 95 -5.04 14.56 -12.75
CA LEU A 95 -4.47 13.22 -12.96
C LEU A 95 -2.97 13.25 -13.29
N ARG A 96 -2.52 14.29 -13.95
CA ARG A 96 -1.11 14.42 -14.36
C ARG A 96 -0.16 14.46 -13.17
N ASN A 97 -0.56 15.07 -12.06
CA ASN A 97 0.23 15.17 -10.84
C ASN A 97 -0.15 14.12 -9.79
N SER A 98 -1.10 13.25 -10.10
CA SER A 98 -1.47 12.14 -9.23
C SER A 98 -0.46 10.99 -9.35
N PRO A 99 -0.30 10.17 -8.29
CA PRO A 99 0.61 9.04 -8.33
C PRO A 99 0.13 7.94 -9.28
N ASP A 100 1.09 7.15 -9.77
CA ASP A 100 0.80 5.99 -10.62
C ASP A 100 0.38 4.76 -9.82
N TYR A 101 1.05 4.52 -8.70
CA TYR A 101 0.81 3.36 -7.85
C TYR A 101 0.59 3.74 -6.39
N THR A 102 -0.27 2.95 -5.75
CA THR A 102 -0.46 2.94 -4.29
C THR A 102 0.04 1.61 -3.75
N LEU A 103 0.83 1.65 -2.69
CA LEU A 103 1.34 0.47 -2.00
C LEU A 103 0.92 0.51 -0.54
N LEU A 104 0.42 -0.61 -0.05
CA LEU A 104 0.10 -0.86 1.35
C LEU A 104 1.10 -1.85 1.90
N TYR A 105 1.68 -1.56 3.06
CA TYR A 105 2.58 -2.45 3.76
C TYR A 105 2.06 -2.76 5.18
N GLY A 106 1.94 -4.04 5.50
CA GLY A 106 1.49 -4.49 6.81
C GLY A 106 2.60 -4.39 7.85
N VAL A 107 2.51 -3.39 8.72
CA VAL A 107 3.46 -3.19 9.83
C VAL A 107 3.11 -4.08 11.00
N ASN A 108 1.90 -3.94 11.53
CA ASN A 108 1.36 -4.81 12.55
C ASN A 108 -0.15 -4.93 12.30
N VAL A 109 -0.52 -5.99 11.61
CA VAL A 109 -1.88 -6.24 11.16
C VAL A 109 -2.31 -7.66 11.49
N LYS A 110 -3.60 -7.82 11.74
CA LYS A 110 -4.27 -9.10 11.90
C LYS A 110 -5.71 -8.97 11.45
N ASP A 111 -6.20 -10.00 10.77
CA ASP A 111 -7.57 -10.00 10.23
C ASP A 111 -7.88 -8.71 9.43
N CYS A 112 -6.89 -8.29 8.66
CA CYS A 112 -6.95 -7.09 7.83
C CYS A 112 -7.22 -7.48 6.38
N MET A 113 -8.31 -6.98 5.83
CA MET A 113 -8.71 -7.24 4.45
C MET A 113 -8.66 -5.98 3.63
N VAL A 114 -8.11 -6.10 2.43
CA VAL A 114 -8.11 -5.04 1.41
C VAL A 114 -9.05 -5.46 0.29
N ARG A 115 -10.05 -4.63 0.00
CA ARG A 115 -10.91 -4.81 -1.17
C ARG A 115 -10.55 -3.76 -2.21
N ILE A 116 -10.11 -4.20 -3.38
CA ILE A 116 -9.70 -3.33 -4.47
C ILE A 116 -10.79 -3.37 -5.54
N HIS A 117 -11.27 -2.19 -5.93
CA HIS A 117 -12.24 -2.04 -7.02
C HIS A 117 -11.52 -1.75 -8.33
N TYR A 118 -11.93 -2.41 -9.37
CA TYR A 118 -11.42 -2.18 -10.72
C TYR A 118 -12.55 -2.29 -11.74
N GLU A 119 -12.35 -1.73 -12.92
CA GLU A 119 -13.29 -1.83 -14.04
C GLU A 119 -12.77 -2.83 -15.07
N ASP A 120 -13.64 -3.67 -15.59
CA ASP A 120 -13.33 -4.52 -16.72
C ASP A 120 -13.63 -3.81 -18.06
N ASN A 121 -13.23 -4.43 -19.16
CA ASN A 121 -13.41 -3.87 -20.49
C ASN A 121 -14.87 -3.65 -20.89
N ARG A 122 -15.82 -4.17 -20.13
CA ARG A 122 -17.26 -4.12 -20.40
C ARG A 122 -17.98 -3.13 -19.49
N ARG A 123 -17.24 -2.23 -18.85
CA ARG A 123 -17.75 -1.22 -17.90
C ARG A 123 -18.45 -1.81 -16.69
N LYS A 124 -18.06 -3.01 -16.29
CA LYS A 124 -18.56 -3.63 -15.07
C LYS A 124 -17.56 -3.42 -13.94
N GLY A 125 -18.04 -2.83 -12.86
CA GLY A 125 -17.27 -2.78 -11.62
C GLY A 125 -17.01 -4.18 -11.09
N ARG A 126 -15.78 -4.43 -10.70
CA ARG A 126 -15.30 -5.67 -10.09
C ARG A 126 -14.59 -5.35 -8.80
N SER A 127 -14.47 -6.33 -7.94
CA SER A 127 -13.64 -6.22 -6.74
C SER A 127 -12.84 -7.48 -6.53
N TRP A 128 -11.70 -7.31 -5.88
CA TRP A 128 -10.84 -8.40 -5.45
C TRP A 128 -10.47 -8.19 -4.00
N ASP A 129 -10.68 -9.20 -3.17
CA ASP A 129 -10.34 -9.18 -1.76
C ASP A 129 -9.00 -9.88 -1.53
N ILE A 130 -8.08 -9.22 -0.84
CA ILE A 130 -6.78 -9.77 -0.51
C ILE A 130 -6.44 -9.44 0.95
N PRO A 131 -6.02 -10.43 1.77
CA PRO A 131 -5.59 -10.16 3.14
C PRO A 131 -4.25 -9.42 3.15
N LEU A 132 -4.15 -8.38 3.95
CA LEU A 132 -2.89 -7.74 4.28
C LEU A 132 -2.30 -8.43 5.50
N LEU A 133 -1.09 -8.95 5.36
CA LEU A 133 -0.36 -9.66 6.40
C LEU A 133 0.86 -8.83 6.82
N ASN A 134 1.43 -9.17 7.98
CA ASN A 134 2.69 -8.57 8.41
C ASN A 134 3.80 -8.85 7.39
N ASN A 135 4.58 -7.83 7.09
CA ASN A 135 5.65 -7.87 6.10
C ASN A 135 5.19 -8.13 4.65
N ARG A 136 3.91 -8.05 4.38
CA ARG A 136 3.36 -8.13 3.02
C ARG A 136 3.15 -6.74 2.46
N PHE A 137 3.50 -6.56 1.19
CA PHE A 137 3.06 -5.41 0.42
C PHE A 137 1.93 -5.80 -0.54
N ILE A 138 1.06 -4.86 -0.81
CA ILE A 138 0.04 -4.93 -1.86
C ILE A 138 0.15 -3.63 -2.65
N MET A 139 0.41 -3.72 -3.94
CA MET A 139 0.55 -2.55 -4.81
C MET A 139 -0.44 -2.64 -5.97
N PHE A 140 -1.07 -1.54 -6.28
CA PHE A 140 -2.07 -1.44 -7.34
C PHE A 140 -2.06 -0.05 -7.97
N PRO A 141 -2.60 0.11 -9.19
CA PRO A 141 -2.74 1.42 -9.81
C PRO A 141 -3.52 2.38 -8.91
N SER A 142 -3.04 3.59 -8.73
CA SER A 142 -3.68 4.59 -7.85
C SER A 142 -5.06 5.03 -8.32
N THR A 143 -5.41 4.76 -9.57
CA THR A 143 -6.77 4.96 -10.10
C THR A 143 -7.80 3.99 -9.54
N ASN A 144 -7.37 2.91 -8.90
CA ASN A 144 -8.26 1.93 -8.28
C ASN A 144 -8.64 2.39 -6.87
N MET A 145 -9.94 2.44 -6.64
CA MET A 145 -10.52 2.68 -5.32
C MET A 145 -10.38 1.42 -4.46
N TYR A 146 -10.19 1.58 -3.16
CA TYR A 146 -10.06 0.45 -2.25
C TYR A 146 -10.68 0.72 -0.90
N TYR A 147 -10.94 -0.36 -0.17
CA TYR A 147 -11.46 -0.33 1.21
C TYR A 147 -10.53 -1.14 2.10
N MET A 148 -10.35 -0.66 3.33
CA MET A 148 -9.64 -1.38 4.38
C MET A 148 -10.63 -1.85 5.44
N THR A 149 -10.52 -3.11 5.85
CA THR A 149 -11.37 -3.68 6.91
C THR A 149 -10.50 -4.32 7.99
N ASN A 150 -10.70 -3.91 9.23
CA ASN A 150 -10.12 -4.54 10.41
C ASN A 150 -11.19 -5.39 11.09
N ASN A 151 -11.09 -6.72 10.97
CA ASN A 151 -12.04 -7.66 11.54
C ASN A 151 -11.72 -8.08 12.98
N GLN A 152 -10.69 -7.49 13.59
CA GLN A 152 -10.39 -7.72 15.00
C GLN A 152 -11.45 -7.09 15.90
N HIS A 153 -11.72 -7.71 17.06
CA HIS A 153 -12.67 -7.18 18.01
C HIS A 153 -12.13 -6.05 18.87
N ASN A 154 -10.85 -6.12 19.25
CA ASN A 154 -10.27 -5.24 20.26
C ASN A 154 -8.94 -4.59 19.88
N ASN A 155 -8.34 -4.96 18.75
CA ASN A 155 -6.99 -4.50 18.40
C ASN A 155 -6.98 -3.61 17.16
N LEU A 156 -6.01 -2.71 17.11
CA LEU A 156 -5.74 -1.83 15.99
C LEU A 156 -4.91 -2.55 14.92
N ASN A 157 -5.06 -2.13 13.67
CA ASN A 157 -4.14 -2.45 12.59
C ASN A 157 -3.30 -1.23 12.23
N PHE A 158 -2.01 -1.45 12.01
CA PHE A 158 -1.03 -0.43 11.62
C PHE A 158 -0.50 -0.73 10.23
N VAL A 159 -0.71 0.20 9.32
CA VAL A 159 -0.39 0.05 7.90
C VAL A 159 0.42 1.26 7.44
N GLN A 160 1.48 1.03 6.67
CA GLN A 160 2.15 2.08 5.93
C GLN A 160 1.54 2.16 4.54
N THR A 161 1.21 3.38 4.09
CA THR A 161 0.76 3.65 2.73
C THR A 161 1.80 4.51 2.02
N ILE A 162 2.16 4.10 0.82
CA ILE A 162 3.13 4.80 -0.02
C ILE A 162 2.55 5.00 -1.41
N THR A 163 2.73 6.18 -1.97
CA THR A 163 2.39 6.43 -3.37
C THR A 163 3.66 6.65 -4.18
N TYR A 164 3.64 6.16 -5.42
CA TYR A 164 4.78 6.16 -6.32
C TYR A 164 4.45 6.71 -7.69
N GLU A 165 5.45 7.30 -8.31
CA GLU A 165 5.55 7.40 -9.77
C GLU A 165 6.48 6.29 -10.27
N TYR A 166 6.36 5.88 -11.52
CA TYR A 166 7.28 4.93 -12.14
C TYR A 166 7.98 5.53 -13.36
N ILE A 167 9.17 5.02 -13.62
CA ILE A 167 9.95 5.39 -14.79
C ILE A 167 9.84 4.30 -15.84
#